data_2da8f0360a72bcafacc352673640efd1
#
_entry.id   2da8f0360a72bcafacc352673640efd1
#
_cell.length_a   1.000
_cell.length_b   1.000
_cell.length_c   1.000
_cell.angle_alpha   90.00
_cell.angle_beta   90.00
_cell.angle_gamma   90.00
#
_symmetry.space_group_name_H-M   'P 1'
#
loop_
_entity.id
_entity.type
_entity.pdbx_description
1 polymer ?
#
loop_
_entity_poly.entity_id
_entity_poly.type
_entity_poly.pdbx_seq_one_letter_code
_entity_poly.pdbx_strand_id
1 'polypeptide(L)'
;MRIHALGGSEQNISSESLTMKMNHQVLFGGVGVIMTALLLIPQGCLLAIDAAEAKVTLSSSSRSRAGDRTILFVDDHVVLYRSGTRRVLQQPRRHTANPVITETRPWEVAIGYCTFYRDETTGLYQCWYQAYSGGNADDPTRRVVVCYATSKDGVKWKKPNLGLYDYNGERNTNIVLIGNGGRSVNYGASVLVDQFDPDKLRRYKMAYWDFVDVSGRQVPGLCVAFSADGIQWVKHSKAPLLQGAYGDPTQPPLSAESRGEPTTRPAISDVIDLMWDPGLERFVIYSKTWIDAPDGRRFWKRAIVRTESKDFIQWSVPQLIMVPDDDDPGQIHGASVFYLHGTFLALMQRLDFGGFDRGGSGNMPAELGSSRDGVHWQRPFRERMFLPVTGEGDSFDAGCLWTSSTPIHLPEETRFYYGAYPGWNSDLENESTGIGFATLQRDRFVAIEPQDRIAQVTLKPIELGNVKRLTLNADAAAGEVRVELLTAEGYRVANFTRDHSIAIAGDSLQHPVKWKKKTMANLAPGRYQLRVHLNNAKLFALTAER
;
A
#
# COMPACT_ATOMS: atom_id res chain seq x y z
N MET A 1 23.17 -8.18 -25.25
CA MET A 1 24.65 -8.31 -25.16
C MET A 1 24.99 -9.63 -24.47
N ARG A 2 25.39 -10.60 -25.24
CA ARG A 2 25.71 -11.95 -24.74
C ARG A 2 27.06 -11.92 -24.03
N ILE A 3 27.13 -12.42 -22.81
CA ILE A 3 28.39 -12.65 -22.12
C ILE A 3 28.66 -14.16 -22.09
N HIS A 4 29.78 -14.52 -22.69
CA HIS A 4 30.33 -15.87 -22.75
C HIS A 4 30.79 -16.35 -21.37
N ALA A 5 30.49 -17.61 -21.10
CA ALA A 5 31.08 -18.36 -20.00
C ALA A 5 32.53 -18.76 -20.35
N LEU A 6 33.45 -18.62 -19.42
CA LEU A 6 34.74 -19.30 -19.40
C LEU A 6 34.86 -20.04 -18.06
N GLY A 7 35.07 -21.34 -18.19
CA GLY A 7 35.30 -22.24 -17.08
C GLY A 7 36.76 -22.24 -16.64
N GLY A 8 37.00 -22.81 -15.48
CA GLY A 8 38.36 -23.19 -15.08
C GLY A 8 38.57 -23.46 -13.60
N SER A 9 38.67 -24.73 -13.31
CA SER A 9 39.52 -25.44 -12.35
C SER A 9 39.18 -25.50 -10.87
N GLU A 10 38.85 -26.72 -10.50
CA GLU A 10 38.85 -27.27 -9.14
C GLU A 10 40.25 -27.19 -8.51
N GLN A 11 40.32 -26.87 -7.22
CA GLN A 11 41.37 -27.35 -6.33
C GLN A 11 40.76 -27.74 -4.98
N ASN A 12 40.90 -29.03 -4.69
CA ASN A 12 40.70 -29.68 -3.39
C ASN A 12 41.70 -29.14 -2.37
N ILE A 13 41.22 -28.80 -1.18
CA ILE A 13 42.04 -28.83 0.04
C ILE A 13 41.20 -29.41 1.19
N SER A 14 41.84 -30.37 1.84
CA SER A 14 41.41 -31.31 2.85
C SER A 14 40.99 -30.69 4.20
N SER A 15 40.10 -31.42 4.85
CA SER A 15 39.66 -31.34 6.24
C SER A 15 40.81 -31.50 7.25
N GLU A 16 40.86 -30.62 8.25
CA GLU A 16 41.41 -30.97 9.57
C GLU A 16 40.47 -30.50 10.70
N SER A 17 40.10 -31.46 11.50
CA SER A 17 39.29 -31.37 12.69
C SER A 17 40.10 -30.83 13.88
N LEU A 18 39.58 -29.84 14.59
CA LEU A 18 40.03 -29.53 15.95
C LEU A 18 38.87 -29.50 16.92
N THR A 19 38.87 -30.54 17.74
CA THR A 19 38.00 -30.71 18.93
C THR A 19 38.54 -29.85 20.07
N MET A 20 37.76 -28.98 20.67
CA MET A 20 38.10 -28.40 21.97
C MET A 20 36.99 -28.56 23.00
N LYS A 21 37.40 -29.12 24.15
CA LYS A 21 36.61 -29.60 25.25
C LYS A 21 35.96 -28.47 26.06
N MET A 22 34.72 -28.72 26.49
CA MET A 22 34.02 -28.00 27.56
C MET A 22 34.62 -28.32 28.91
N ASN A 23 34.77 -27.30 29.76
CA ASN A 23 34.89 -27.47 31.20
C ASN A 23 33.75 -26.73 31.90
N HIS A 24 32.97 -27.50 32.64
CA HIS A 24 31.99 -27.02 33.62
C HIS A 24 32.71 -26.56 34.91
N GLN A 25 32.29 -25.43 35.45
CA GLN A 25 32.30 -25.23 36.92
C GLN A 25 31.05 -24.47 37.34
N VAL A 26 30.37 -25.12 38.29
CA VAL A 26 29.22 -24.67 39.08
C VAL A 26 29.76 -23.95 40.31
N LEU A 27 29.16 -22.82 40.70
CA LEU A 27 29.22 -22.34 42.08
C LEU A 27 27.92 -21.64 42.48
N PHE A 28 27.35 -22.18 43.57
CA PHE A 28 26.18 -21.68 44.30
C PHE A 28 26.54 -20.47 45.19
N GLY A 29 25.53 -19.62 45.44
CA GLY A 29 25.39 -18.98 46.74
C GLY A 29 24.97 -17.51 46.71
N GLY A 30 23.85 -17.22 47.36
CA GLY A 30 23.60 -15.87 47.87
C GLY A 30 22.13 -15.42 47.88
N VAL A 31 21.48 -15.68 49.01
CA VAL A 31 20.15 -15.18 49.42
C VAL A 31 20.24 -13.67 49.69
N GLY A 32 19.22 -12.90 49.29
CA GLY A 32 19.17 -11.47 49.68
C GLY A 32 17.90 -10.72 49.28
N VAL A 33 16.93 -10.76 50.17
CA VAL A 33 15.96 -9.71 50.56
C VAL A 33 15.09 -9.03 49.48
N ILE A 34 13.80 -9.38 49.54
CA ILE A 34 12.65 -8.68 48.95
C ILE A 34 12.41 -7.36 49.71
N MET A 35 12.49 -6.24 49.06
CA MET A 35 11.99 -4.96 49.57
C MET A 35 10.81 -4.53 48.72
N THR A 36 9.61 -4.67 49.27
CA THR A 36 8.34 -4.22 48.71
C THR A 36 8.22 -2.71 48.88
N ALA A 37 8.33 -1.97 47.81
CA ALA A 37 7.98 -0.54 47.81
C ALA A 37 6.57 -0.38 47.24
N LEU A 38 5.60 -0.12 48.15
CA LEU A 38 4.28 0.40 47.78
C LEU A 38 4.46 1.83 47.29
N LEU A 39 4.23 2.06 46.02
CA LEU A 39 4.01 3.40 45.45
C LEU A 39 2.50 3.64 45.40
N LEU A 40 2.05 4.54 46.25
CA LEU A 40 0.72 5.17 46.25
C LEU A 40 0.59 6.01 44.96
N ILE A 41 -0.33 5.62 44.08
CA ILE A 41 -0.77 6.43 42.95
C ILE A 41 -1.95 7.29 43.42
N PRO A 42 -1.91 8.62 43.28
CA PRO A 42 -3.05 9.44 43.60
C PRO A 42 -4.17 9.23 42.56
N GLN A 43 -5.36 8.88 43.04
CA GLN A 43 -6.60 8.95 42.27
C GLN A 43 -6.91 10.42 41.98
N GLY A 44 -6.93 10.78 40.70
CA GLY A 44 -7.42 12.08 40.28
C GLY A 44 -6.84 12.51 38.95
N CYS A 45 -7.37 11.98 37.85
CA CYS A 45 -7.50 12.66 36.56
C CYS A 45 -8.22 11.74 35.55
N LEU A 46 -9.51 11.55 35.80
CA LEU A 46 -10.46 11.10 34.77
C LEU A 46 -11.19 12.37 34.32
N LEU A 47 -10.63 13.11 33.39
CA LEU A 47 -11.38 14.13 32.64
C LEU A 47 -10.75 14.33 31.26
N ALA A 48 -11.61 14.29 30.26
CA ALA A 48 -11.41 14.78 28.90
C ALA A 48 -10.61 13.88 27.95
N ILE A 49 -11.27 12.82 27.46
CA ILE A 49 -11.06 12.34 26.08
C ILE A 49 -12.42 12.49 25.38
N ASP A 50 -12.77 13.72 25.09
CA ASP A 50 -13.94 14.04 24.26
C ASP A 50 -13.68 15.41 23.62
N ALA A 51 -12.83 15.47 22.61
CA ALA A 51 -12.74 16.58 21.65
C ALA A 51 -11.59 16.40 20.63
N ALA A 52 -11.50 15.28 19.91
CA ALA A 52 -10.52 15.16 18.82
C ALA A 52 -10.98 14.27 17.66
N GLU A 53 -12.29 14.10 17.44
CA GLU A 53 -12.79 13.34 16.28
C GLU A 53 -13.08 14.18 15.02
N ALA A 54 -12.66 15.39 14.94
CA ALA A 54 -13.00 16.24 13.81
C ALA A 54 -11.79 16.91 13.19
N LYS A 55 -10.80 16.14 12.70
CA LYS A 55 -9.83 16.66 11.74
C LYS A 55 -8.84 15.55 11.39
N VAL A 56 -8.99 14.89 10.30
CA VAL A 56 -7.93 14.50 9.37
C VAL A 56 -8.54 13.64 8.26
N THR A 57 -8.84 14.26 7.15
CA THR A 57 -9.05 13.55 5.89
C THR A 57 -7.97 14.01 4.94
N LEU A 58 -6.78 13.41 5.05
CA LEU A 58 -5.76 13.52 4.02
C LEU A 58 -6.11 12.51 2.92
N SER A 59 -6.51 13.03 1.79
CA SER A 59 -6.65 12.39 0.47
C SER A 59 -7.12 10.92 0.41
N SER A 60 -8.23 10.59 1.04
CA SER A 60 -9.09 9.49 0.60
C SER A 60 -10.51 9.88 0.95
N SER A 61 -11.14 10.65 0.09
CA SER A 61 -12.48 11.12 0.30
C SER A 61 -13.48 10.00 0.13
N SER A 62 -13.67 9.23 1.16
CA SER A 62 -14.98 8.70 1.38
C SER A 62 -15.79 9.83 2.05
N ARG A 63 -16.89 10.28 1.44
CA ARG A 63 -17.89 11.12 2.11
C ARG A 63 -18.60 10.31 3.21
N SER A 64 -17.86 9.73 4.15
CA SER A 64 -18.42 9.35 5.43
C SER A 64 -18.50 10.64 6.26
N ARG A 65 -19.69 11.01 6.70
CA ARG A 65 -19.84 12.09 7.66
C ARG A 65 -19.01 11.76 8.88
N ALA A 66 -18.43 12.76 9.53
CA ALA A 66 -17.72 12.56 10.79
C ALA A 66 -18.63 11.76 11.75
N GLY A 67 -18.18 10.54 12.12
CA GLY A 67 -18.94 9.63 12.97
C GLY A 67 -19.54 8.39 12.27
N ASP A 68 -19.64 8.34 10.95
CA ASP A 68 -20.07 7.14 10.22
C ASP A 68 -19.00 6.06 10.30
N ARG A 69 -19.43 4.81 10.46
CA ARG A 69 -18.53 3.65 10.53
C ARG A 69 -18.87 2.65 9.43
N THR A 70 -17.98 2.48 8.49
CA THR A 70 -18.04 1.40 7.49
C THR A 70 -17.15 0.24 7.92
N ILE A 71 -17.64 -0.97 7.79
CA ILE A 71 -16.94 -2.23 8.07
C ILE A 71 -16.74 -2.97 6.77
N LEU A 72 -15.48 -3.22 6.41
CA LEU A 72 -15.09 -4.12 5.32
C LEU A 72 -14.87 -5.53 5.85
N PHE A 73 -15.16 -6.54 5.04
CA PHE A 73 -15.01 -7.95 5.42
C PHE A 73 -13.73 -8.58 4.85
N VAL A 74 -12.67 -7.79 4.74
CA VAL A 74 -11.36 -8.24 4.22
C VAL A 74 -10.65 -9.23 5.16
N ASP A 75 -10.97 -9.18 6.45
CA ASP A 75 -10.46 -10.07 7.50
C ASP A 75 -11.56 -10.43 8.53
N ASP A 76 -11.21 -11.19 9.56
CA ASP A 76 -12.12 -11.57 10.65
C ASP A 76 -12.03 -10.65 11.88
N HIS A 77 -11.37 -9.48 11.79
CA HIS A 77 -11.18 -8.61 12.96
C HIS A 77 -12.49 -8.26 13.67
N VAL A 78 -13.50 -7.91 12.91
CA VAL A 78 -14.84 -7.53 13.43
C VAL A 78 -15.82 -8.69 13.50
N VAL A 79 -15.47 -9.85 13.00
CA VAL A 79 -16.33 -11.03 12.97
C VAL A 79 -16.21 -11.78 14.29
N LEU A 80 -17.36 -12.12 14.90
CA LEU A 80 -17.39 -12.99 16.08
C LEU A 80 -17.39 -14.45 15.65
N TYR A 81 -18.28 -14.81 14.72
CA TYR A 81 -18.32 -16.13 14.09
C TYR A 81 -19.07 -16.11 12.76
N ARG A 82 -18.80 -17.11 11.93
CA ARG A 82 -19.41 -17.35 10.62
C ARG A 82 -19.88 -18.79 10.52
N SER A 83 -20.97 -19.03 9.79
CA SER A 83 -21.47 -20.37 9.51
C SER A 83 -21.90 -20.48 8.06
N GLY A 84 -21.44 -21.53 7.37
CA GLY A 84 -21.77 -21.81 5.97
C GLY A 84 -21.28 -20.73 4.98
N THR A 85 -20.28 -19.95 5.36
CA THR A 85 -19.74 -18.84 4.53
C THR A 85 -18.38 -19.17 3.95
N ARG A 86 -18.10 -18.63 2.77
CA ARG A 86 -16.75 -18.44 2.25
C ARG A 86 -16.47 -16.96 2.02
N ARG A 87 -15.19 -16.59 2.03
CA ARG A 87 -14.74 -15.24 1.68
C ARG A 87 -14.14 -15.28 0.28
N VAL A 88 -14.59 -14.37 -0.59
CA VAL A 88 -14.19 -14.35 -2.00
C VAL A 88 -13.67 -12.98 -2.37
N LEU A 89 -12.39 -12.94 -2.77
CA LEU A 89 -11.74 -11.74 -3.28
C LEU A 89 -12.45 -11.27 -4.56
N GLN A 90 -12.75 -9.98 -4.63
CA GLN A 90 -13.27 -9.34 -5.83
C GLN A 90 -12.10 -8.67 -6.57
N GLN A 91 -11.97 -9.02 -7.85
CA GLN A 91 -10.92 -8.46 -8.70
C GLN A 91 -11.43 -7.19 -9.40
N PRO A 92 -10.66 -6.10 -9.39
CA PRO A 92 -11.03 -4.91 -10.16
C PRO A 92 -10.97 -5.21 -11.67
N ARG A 93 -11.83 -4.52 -12.42
CA ARG A 93 -11.90 -4.63 -13.88
C ARG A 93 -11.05 -3.55 -14.53
N ARG A 94 -10.17 -3.93 -15.44
CA ARG A 94 -9.40 -3.00 -16.25
C ARG A 94 -10.32 -2.12 -17.09
N HIS A 95 -9.99 -0.85 -17.16
CA HIS A 95 -10.75 0.08 -18.00
C HIS A 95 -10.40 -0.15 -19.47
N THR A 96 -11.41 -0.07 -20.34
CA THR A 96 -11.26 -0.38 -21.77
C THR A 96 -10.41 0.64 -22.55
N ALA A 97 -10.19 1.82 -21.98
CA ALA A 97 -9.33 2.86 -22.58
C ALA A 97 -7.85 2.74 -22.17
N ASN A 98 -7.46 1.69 -21.43
CA ASN A 98 -6.07 1.47 -21.05
C ASN A 98 -5.17 1.17 -22.27
N PRO A 99 -3.90 1.64 -22.26
CA PRO A 99 -3.31 2.58 -21.29
C PRO A 99 -3.85 4.00 -21.47
N VAL A 100 -4.09 4.72 -20.34
CA VAL A 100 -4.63 6.10 -20.38
C VAL A 100 -3.55 7.16 -20.43
N ILE A 101 -2.31 6.84 -20.09
CA ILE A 101 -1.12 7.65 -20.33
C ILE A 101 -0.09 6.75 -21.01
N THR A 102 0.42 7.19 -22.15
CA THR A 102 1.41 6.48 -22.98
C THR A 102 2.62 7.37 -23.24
N GLU A 103 3.70 6.80 -23.74
CA GLU A 103 4.89 7.51 -24.18
C GLU A 103 4.57 8.35 -25.43
N THR A 104 4.60 9.65 -25.27
CA THR A 104 4.31 10.61 -26.38
C THR A 104 5.33 11.74 -26.45
N ARG A 105 6.37 11.67 -25.63
CA ARG A 105 7.39 12.72 -25.54
C ARG A 105 8.78 12.11 -25.63
N PRO A 106 9.80 12.84 -26.15
CA PRO A 106 11.16 12.31 -26.32
C PRO A 106 11.84 11.83 -25.04
N TRP A 107 11.44 12.32 -23.87
CA TRP A 107 11.95 11.90 -22.57
C TRP A 107 11.21 10.71 -21.97
N GLU A 108 10.25 10.14 -22.67
CA GLU A 108 9.39 9.04 -22.24
C GLU A 108 9.68 7.79 -23.07
N VAL A 109 10.90 7.26 -22.99
CA VAL A 109 11.20 5.94 -23.59
C VAL A 109 10.47 4.84 -22.82
N ALA A 110 10.37 5.01 -21.49
CA ALA A 110 9.51 4.18 -20.64
C ALA A 110 8.89 5.05 -19.55
N ILE A 111 7.66 4.72 -19.14
CA ILE A 111 6.98 5.38 -18.02
C ILE A 111 6.50 4.35 -17.01
N GLY A 112 6.59 4.68 -15.73
CA GLY A 112 6.16 3.80 -14.63
C GLY A 112 5.88 4.61 -13.38
N TYR A 113 6.01 4.01 -12.20
CA TYR A 113 5.78 4.63 -10.88
C TYR A 113 4.97 5.91 -10.92
N CYS A 114 3.76 5.87 -10.44
CA CYS A 114 2.83 7.00 -10.57
C CYS A 114 2.06 7.25 -9.27
N THR A 115 1.72 8.50 -9.03
CA THR A 115 0.85 8.92 -7.93
C THR A 115 -0.28 9.75 -8.49
N PHE A 116 -1.48 9.50 -7.99
CA PHE A 116 -2.70 10.19 -8.41
C PHE A 116 -3.34 10.95 -7.27
N TYR A 117 -3.87 12.10 -7.59
CA TYR A 117 -4.68 12.89 -6.69
C TYR A 117 -5.88 13.45 -7.45
N ARG A 118 -7.04 13.47 -6.81
CA ARG A 118 -8.23 14.16 -7.32
C ARG A 118 -8.60 15.26 -6.35
N ASP A 119 -8.53 16.50 -6.81
CA ASP A 119 -8.99 17.64 -6.02
C ASP A 119 -10.52 17.59 -5.91
N GLU A 120 -11.03 17.51 -4.70
CA GLU A 120 -12.47 17.36 -4.45
C GLU A 120 -13.27 18.61 -4.75
N THR A 121 -12.64 19.77 -4.64
CA THR A 121 -13.29 21.06 -4.87
C THR A 121 -13.48 21.31 -6.37
N THR A 122 -12.45 21.04 -7.16
CA THR A 122 -12.44 21.29 -8.60
C THR A 122 -12.79 20.06 -9.45
N GLY A 123 -12.65 18.87 -8.86
CA GLY A 123 -12.79 17.61 -9.57
C GLY A 123 -11.60 17.26 -10.47
N LEU A 124 -10.56 18.10 -10.50
CA LEU A 124 -9.39 17.91 -11.35
C LEU A 124 -8.55 16.73 -10.84
N TYR A 125 -8.19 15.84 -11.76
CA TYR A 125 -7.22 14.78 -11.51
C TYR A 125 -5.82 15.27 -11.86
N GLN A 126 -4.86 14.93 -11.02
CA GLN A 126 -3.44 15.20 -11.16
C GLN A 126 -2.68 13.89 -11.10
N CYS A 127 -1.63 13.77 -11.90
CA CYS A 127 -0.74 12.61 -11.93
C CYS A 127 0.71 13.07 -11.94
N TRP A 128 1.53 12.50 -11.07
CA TRP A 128 2.98 12.56 -11.12
C TRP A 128 3.48 11.18 -11.49
N TYR A 129 4.33 11.09 -12.50
CA TYR A 129 4.83 9.81 -12.98
C TYR A 129 6.29 9.90 -13.36
N GLN A 130 6.98 8.81 -13.18
CA GLN A 130 8.39 8.67 -13.54
C GLN A 130 8.52 8.34 -15.02
N ALA A 131 9.46 9.00 -15.70
CA ALA A 131 9.82 8.75 -17.07
C ALA A 131 11.32 8.52 -17.21
N TYR A 132 11.70 7.55 -18.05
CA TYR A 132 13.06 7.16 -18.37
C TYR A 132 13.39 7.58 -19.79
N SER A 133 14.54 8.21 -19.99
CA SER A 133 14.98 8.67 -21.31
C SER A 133 15.74 7.61 -22.13
N GLY A 134 15.94 6.41 -21.58
CA GLY A 134 16.68 5.34 -22.27
C GLY A 134 18.15 5.66 -22.59
N GLY A 135 18.73 6.67 -21.94
CA GLY A 135 20.07 7.15 -22.29
C GLY A 135 20.11 8.22 -23.39
N ASN A 136 18.94 8.62 -23.93
CA ASN A 136 18.84 9.61 -25.00
C ASN A 136 18.94 11.07 -24.51
N ALA A 137 19.12 11.30 -23.20
CA ALA A 137 19.30 12.64 -22.65
C ALA A 137 20.75 13.09 -22.81
N ASP A 138 20.98 14.25 -23.41
CA ASP A 138 22.29 14.90 -23.50
C ASP A 138 22.82 15.29 -22.12
N ASP A 139 21.91 15.73 -21.23
CA ASP A 139 22.20 16.08 -19.83
C ASP A 139 21.87 14.90 -18.90
N PRO A 140 22.85 14.37 -18.13
CA PRO A 140 22.61 13.25 -17.21
C PRO A 140 21.55 13.53 -16.15
N THR A 141 21.20 14.80 -15.85
CA THR A 141 20.12 15.14 -14.94
C THR A 141 18.72 14.83 -15.51
N ARG A 142 18.61 14.54 -16.82
CA ARG A 142 17.38 14.19 -17.54
C ARG A 142 17.23 12.69 -17.80
N ARG A 143 18.12 11.84 -17.30
CA ARG A 143 18.02 10.37 -17.53
C ARG A 143 16.72 9.79 -16.98
N VAL A 144 16.35 10.23 -15.79
CA VAL A 144 15.10 9.87 -15.13
C VAL A 144 14.49 11.13 -14.57
N VAL A 145 13.26 11.40 -14.96
CA VAL A 145 12.56 12.64 -14.58
C VAL A 145 11.19 12.31 -14.01
N VAL A 146 10.64 13.23 -13.20
CA VAL A 146 9.24 13.18 -12.79
C VAL A 146 8.45 14.11 -13.68
N CYS A 147 7.43 13.57 -14.30
CA CYS A 147 6.52 14.27 -15.21
C CYS A 147 5.16 14.52 -14.55
N TYR A 148 4.42 15.47 -15.10
CA TYR A 148 3.10 15.85 -14.61
C TYR A 148 2.04 15.76 -15.72
N ALA A 149 0.86 15.26 -15.34
CA ALA A 149 -0.30 15.25 -16.21
C ALA A 149 -1.58 15.57 -15.45
N THR A 150 -2.60 16.08 -16.16
CA THR A 150 -3.91 16.40 -15.59
C THR A 150 -5.04 15.81 -16.41
N SER A 151 -6.18 15.57 -15.76
CA SER A 151 -7.39 15.11 -16.42
C SER A 151 -8.65 15.67 -15.73
N LYS A 152 -9.73 15.83 -16.48
CA LYS A 152 -11.05 16.20 -15.96
C LYS A 152 -11.89 14.98 -15.57
N ASP A 153 -11.60 13.84 -16.17
CA ASP A 153 -12.39 12.60 -16.02
C ASP A 153 -11.58 11.40 -15.48
N GLY A 154 -10.25 11.58 -15.38
CA GLY A 154 -9.32 10.53 -14.98
C GLY A 154 -9.05 9.48 -16.08
N VAL A 155 -9.54 9.71 -17.30
CA VAL A 155 -9.39 8.83 -18.47
C VAL A 155 -8.59 9.52 -19.58
N LYS A 156 -8.97 10.75 -19.92
CA LYS A 156 -8.30 11.56 -20.96
C LYS A 156 -7.32 12.51 -20.31
N TRP A 157 -6.03 12.22 -20.46
CA TRP A 157 -4.95 12.95 -19.79
C TRP A 157 -4.29 13.97 -20.72
N LYS A 158 -3.90 15.09 -20.15
CA LYS A 158 -3.14 16.15 -20.83
C LYS A 158 -1.78 16.30 -20.14
N LYS A 159 -0.72 16.37 -20.92
CA LYS A 159 0.64 16.69 -20.49
C LYS A 159 0.88 18.17 -20.78
N PRO A 160 0.76 19.07 -19.79
CA PRO A 160 0.87 20.50 -20.02
C PRO A 160 2.32 20.89 -20.35
N ASN A 161 2.49 21.91 -21.18
CA ASN A 161 3.78 22.53 -21.41
C ASN A 161 4.08 23.50 -20.27
N LEU A 162 4.94 23.07 -19.32
CA LEU A 162 5.23 23.83 -18.12
C LEU A 162 6.46 24.74 -18.28
N GLY A 163 7.41 24.36 -19.13
CA GLY A 163 8.62 25.13 -19.39
C GLY A 163 9.58 25.25 -18.19
N LEU A 164 9.46 24.39 -17.18
CA LEU A 164 10.31 24.42 -15.99
C LEU A 164 11.71 23.86 -16.25
N TYR A 165 11.76 22.81 -17.04
CA TYR A 165 13.00 22.12 -17.43
C TYR A 165 12.96 21.80 -18.91
N ASP A 166 14.04 22.05 -19.62
CA ASP A 166 14.21 21.64 -21.01
C ASP A 166 14.66 20.17 -21.10
N TYR A 167 14.51 19.57 -22.27
CA TYR A 167 15.05 18.26 -22.62
C TYR A 167 15.68 18.32 -24.02
N ASN A 168 17.00 18.19 -24.12
CA ASN A 168 17.76 18.28 -25.37
C ASN A 168 17.35 19.49 -26.23
N GLY A 169 17.16 20.65 -25.58
CA GLY A 169 16.74 21.91 -26.23
C GLY A 169 15.21 22.08 -26.40
N GLU A 170 14.39 21.05 -26.22
CA GLU A 170 12.93 21.17 -26.18
C GLU A 170 12.48 21.82 -24.85
N ARG A 171 11.81 22.96 -24.93
CA ARG A 171 11.33 23.71 -23.76
C ARG A 171 9.88 23.41 -23.37
N ASN A 172 9.10 22.87 -24.29
CA ASN A 172 7.69 22.56 -24.04
C ASN A 172 7.49 21.24 -23.32
N THR A 173 8.08 21.11 -22.14
CA THR A 173 8.06 19.89 -21.35
C THR A 173 7.02 19.92 -20.23
N ASN A 174 6.60 18.73 -19.78
CA ASN A 174 5.79 18.53 -18.60
C ASN A 174 6.64 17.99 -17.41
N ILE A 175 7.95 18.19 -17.47
CA ILE A 175 8.88 17.75 -16.44
C ILE A 175 8.78 18.67 -15.23
N VAL A 176 8.60 18.10 -14.03
CA VAL A 176 8.46 18.83 -12.76
C VAL A 176 9.60 18.56 -11.78
N LEU A 177 10.38 17.48 -11.97
CA LEU A 177 11.58 17.22 -11.19
C LEU A 177 12.61 16.52 -12.08
N ILE A 178 13.88 16.94 -11.95
CA ILE A 178 15.04 16.36 -12.63
C ILE A 178 16.02 15.78 -11.61
N GLY A 179 16.95 14.95 -12.07
CA GLY A 179 18.04 14.43 -11.26
C GLY A 179 19.02 15.49 -10.77
N ASN A 180 19.97 15.06 -9.93
CA ASN A 180 21.06 15.90 -9.42
C ASN A 180 22.37 15.73 -10.23
N GLY A 181 22.33 14.98 -11.34
CA GLY A 181 23.51 14.57 -12.06
C GLY A 181 24.19 13.33 -11.47
N GLY A 182 25.35 12.95 -11.99
CA GLY A 182 26.05 11.74 -11.54
C GLY A 182 25.19 10.48 -11.70
N ARG A 183 24.90 9.81 -10.57
CA ARG A 183 24.09 8.58 -10.52
C ARG A 183 22.61 8.84 -10.21
N SER A 184 22.19 10.08 -10.14
CA SER A 184 20.81 10.45 -9.76
C SER A 184 19.76 9.82 -10.70
N VAL A 185 18.69 9.28 -10.11
CA VAL A 185 17.66 8.50 -10.80
C VAL A 185 16.22 8.83 -10.37
N ASN A 186 16.02 9.59 -9.28
CA ASN A 186 14.68 9.98 -8.76
C ASN A 186 13.68 8.82 -8.71
N TYR A 187 14.07 7.63 -8.25
CA TYR A 187 13.21 6.44 -8.29
C TYR A 187 12.06 6.48 -7.31
N GLY A 188 10.93 5.90 -7.74
CA GLY A 188 9.78 5.65 -6.89
C GLY A 188 9.16 6.92 -6.35
N ALA A 189 9.15 8.02 -7.12
CA ALA A 189 8.58 9.27 -6.67
C ALA A 189 7.10 9.11 -6.29
N SER A 190 6.80 9.30 -5.01
CA SER A 190 5.47 9.20 -4.43
C SER A 190 5.06 10.54 -3.84
N VAL A 191 3.87 11.02 -4.19
CA VAL A 191 3.37 12.35 -3.81
C VAL A 191 2.17 12.22 -2.86
N LEU A 192 2.17 13.02 -1.81
CA LEU A 192 1.06 13.18 -0.89
C LEU A 192 0.64 14.64 -0.82
N VAL A 193 -0.67 14.88 -0.93
CA VAL A 193 -1.25 16.23 -0.82
C VAL A 193 -1.76 16.44 0.59
N ASP A 194 -1.07 17.28 1.35
CA ASP A 194 -1.42 17.67 2.71
C ASP A 194 -2.09 19.04 2.72
N GLN A 195 -3.42 19.04 2.63
CA GLN A 195 -4.20 20.29 2.62
C GLN A 195 -4.16 21.04 3.96
N PHE A 196 -3.77 20.37 5.03
CA PHE A 196 -3.76 20.89 6.40
C PHE A 196 -2.39 21.35 6.87
N ASP A 197 -1.33 21.18 6.04
CA ASP A 197 -0.02 21.73 6.40
C ASP A 197 -0.14 23.25 6.66
N PRO A 198 0.31 23.74 7.82
CA PRO A 198 0.27 25.16 8.14
C PRO A 198 1.13 26.00 7.17
N ASP A 199 2.19 25.43 6.62
CA ASP A 199 3.01 26.04 5.58
C ASP A 199 2.46 25.67 4.19
N LYS A 200 1.83 26.62 3.54
CA LYS A 200 1.24 26.42 2.19
C LYS A 200 2.27 26.06 1.13
N LEU A 201 3.54 26.43 1.32
CA LEU A 201 4.64 26.06 0.41
C LEU A 201 4.98 24.55 0.50
N ARG A 202 4.51 23.86 1.53
CA ARG A 202 4.73 22.43 1.78
C ARG A 202 3.48 21.58 1.60
N ARG A 203 2.42 22.13 1.05
CA ARG A 203 1.15 21.42 0.83
C ARG A 203 1.31 20.12 0.05
N TYR A 204 2.13 20.12 -0.98
CA TYR A 204 2.51 18.92 -1.71
C TYR A 204 3.85 18.42 -1.21
N LYS A 205 3.93 17.14 -0.90
CA LYS A 205 5.11 16.47 -0.37
C LYS A 205 5.46 15.31 -1.29
N MET A 206 6.69 15.27 -1.75
CA MET A 206 7.22 14.18 -2.58
C MET A 206 8.33 13.47 -1.82
N ALA A 207 8.25 12.15 -1.75
CA ALA A 207 9.31 11.28 -1.28
C ALA A 207 9.82 10.43 -2.46
N TYR A 208 11.12 10.29 -2.60
CA TYR A 208 11.76 9.51 -3.67
C TYR A 208 13.12 9.00 -3.21
N TRP A 209 13.61 7.96 -3.85
CA TRP A 209 14.94 7.43 -3.62
C TRP A 209 15.90 7.97 -4.68
N ASP A 210 17.07 8.45 -4.27
CA ASP A 210 18.04 9.02 -5.18
C ASP A 210 19.46 8.90 -4.64
N PHE A 211 20.45 9.12 -5.52
CA PHE A 211 21.84 9.34 -5.15
C PHE A 211 22.09 10.84 -4.97
N VAL A 212 22.73 11.17 -3.86
CA VAL A 212 23.10 12.56 -3.52
C VAL A 212 24.60 12.63 -3.30
N ASP A 213 25.23 13.67 -3.82
CA ASP A 213 26.63 13.94 -3.50
C ASP A 213 26.76 14.43 -2.05
N VAL A 214 27.49 13.68 -1.25
CA VAL A 214 27.85 14.04 0.12
C VAL A 214 29.37 14.05 0.20
N SER A 215 29.99 15.23 0.16
CA SER A 215 31.43 15.42 0.23
C SER A 215 32.20 14.63 -0.84
N GLY A 216 31.72 14.65 -2.08
CA GLY A 216 32.34 13.96 -3.23
C GLY A 216 32.02 12.47 -3.34
N ARG A 217 31.08 11.97 -2.52
CA ARG A 217 30.62 10.56 -2.56
C ARG A 217 29.15 10.52 -2.89
N GLN A 218 28.76 9.66 -3.84
CA GLN A 218 27.37 9.41 -4.19
C GLN A 218 26.73 8.48 -3.15
N VAL A 219 25.87 9.04 -2.30
CA VAL A 219 25.18 8.32 -1.21
C VAL A 219 23.72 8.11 -1.60
N PRO A 220 23.24 6.85 -1.70
CA PRO A 220 21.84 6.59 -1.98
C PRO A 220 20.98 6.75 -0.73
N GLY A 221 19.72 7.17 -0.91
CA GLY A 221 18.78 7.19 0.19
C GLY A 221 17.50 7.97 -0.08
N LEU A 222 16.76 8.19 1.01
CA LEU A 222 15.52 8.94 0.97
C LEU A 222 15.77 10.42 0.72
N CYS A 223 15.16 10.91 -0.33
CA CYS A 223 15.09 12.32 -0.66
C CYS A 223 13.65 12.81 -0.59
N VAL A 224 13.46 14.08 -0.26
CA VAL A 224 12.14 14.70 -0.24
C VAL A 224 12.17 16.05 -0.94
N ALA A 225 11.00 16.43 -1.48
CA ALA A 225 10.76 17.74 -2.06
C ALA A 225 9.39 18.27 -1.65
N PHE A 226 9.23 19.57 -1.65
CA PHE A 226 8.00 20.27 -1.28
C PHE A 226 7.53 21.17 -2.42
N SER A 227 6.23 21.36 -2.50
CA SER A 227 5.62 22.27 -3.46
C SER A 227 4.33 22.89 -2.92
N ALA A 228 4.04 24.10 -3.34
CA ALA A 228 2.76 24.77 -3.06
C ALA A 228 1.63 24.32 -4.02
N ASP A 229 1.99 23.91 -5.23
CA ASP A 229 1.07 23.67 -6.36
C ASP A 229 1.17 22.28 -6.99
N GLY A 230 2.16 21.47 -6.56
CA GLY A 230 2.46 20.16 -7.13
C GLY A 230 3.22 20.21 -8.45
N ILE A 231 3.64 21.39 -8.89
CA ILE A 231 4.33 21.65 -10.16
C ILE A 231 5.75 22.16 -9.92
N GLN A 232 5.89 23.22 -9.11
CA GLN A 232 7.19 23.78 -8.76
C GLN A 232 7.70 23.14 -7.48
N TRP A 233 8.73 22.30 -7.57
CA TRP A 233 9.27 21.52 -6.46
C TRP A 233 10.59 22.07 -5.96
N VAL A 234 10.72 22.15 -4.63
CA VAL A 234 11.96 22.50 -3.93
C VAL A 234 12.48 21.27 -3.22
N LYS A 235 13.62 20.75 -3.68
CA LYS A 235 14.33 19.64 -3.04
C LYS A 235 14.87 20.05 -1.68
N HIS A 236 14.77 19.17 -0.69
CA HIS A 236 15.31 19.42 0.65
C HIS A 236 16.84 19.32 0.63
N SER A 237 17.52 20.35 1.17
CA SER A 237 18.97 20.51 1.07
C SER A 237 19.79 19.51 1.89
N LYS A 238 19.20 18.85 2.90
CA LYS A 238 19.87 17.88 3.78
C LYS A 238 19.65 16.42 3.35
N ALA A 239 19.44 16.17 2.06
CA ALA A 239 19.32 14.82 1.55
C ALA A 239 20.68 14.08 1.57
N PRO A 240 20.70 12.73 1.67
CA PRO A 240 19.54 11.89 1.95
C PRO A 240 19.16 11.94 3.43
N LEU A 241 17.84 11.90 3.73
CA LEU A 241 17.30 11.92 5.09
C LEU A 241 17.45 10.58 5.82
N LEU A 242 17.39 9.49 5.07
CA LEU A 242 17.75 8.14 5.49
C LEU A 242 18.70 7.56 4.46
N GLN A 243 19.79 6.98 4.92
CA GLN A 243 20.69 6.25 4.02
C GLN A 243 19.98 5.00 3.48
N GLY A 244 20.03 4.83 2.17
CA GLY A 244 19.52 3.65 1.50
C GLY A 244 20.44 2.45 1.65
N ALA A 245 19.85 1.27 1.55
CA ALA A 245 20.62 0.06 1.35
C ALA A 245 21.20 0.09 -0.05
N TYR A 246 22.46 -0.30 -0.16
CA TYR A 246 23.09 -0.72 -1.39
C TYR A 246 23.05 0.29 -2.53
N GLY A 247 24.09 0.50 -3.14
CA GLY A 247 24.12 1.14 -4.45
C GLY A 247 23.13 0.44 -5.40
N ASP A 248 22.76 1.14 -6.43
CA ASP A 248 21.89 0.70 -7.52
C ASP A 248 22.18 -0.77 -7.91
N PRO A 249 21.19 -1.68 -7.80
CA PRO A 249 21.36 -3.07 -8.20
C PRO A 249 21.65 -3.23 -9.70
N THR A 250 21.39 -2.20 -10.52
CA THR A 250 21.72 -2.19 -11.96
C THR A 250 23.20 -1.92 -12.24
N GLN A 251 23.95 -1.43 -11.24
CA GLN A 251 25.40 -1.30 -11.36
C GLN A 251 26.09 -2.64 -11.15
N PRO A 252 27.28 -2.87 -11.75
CA PRO A 252 28.06 -4.06 -11.45
C PRO A 252 28.15 -4.23 -9.94
N PRO A 253 27.97 -5.46 -9.42
CA PRO A 253 27.97 -5.68 -7.99
C PRO A 253 29.21 -5.03 -7.41
N LEU A 254 28.99 -4.14 -6.45
CA LEU A 254 30.06 -3.62 -5.63
C LEU A 254 30.84 -4.86 -5.16
N SER A 255 32.18 -4.84 -5.20
CA SER A 255 32.97 -5.94 -4.69
C SER A 255 32.51 -6.30 -3.28
N ALA A 256 32.72 -7.53 -2.83
CA ALA A 256 32.34 -7.92 -1.47
C ALA A 256 32.92 -6.95 -0.43
N GLU A 257 34.10 -6.39 -0.70
CA GLU A 257 34.76 -5.37 0.14
C GLU A 257 34.05 -4.01 0.15
N SER A 258 33.41 -3.62 -0.95
CA SER A 258 32.68 -2.34 -1.03
C SER A 258 31.22 -2.44 -0.55
N ARG A 259 30.72 -3.64 -0.26
CA ARG A 259 29.35 -3.83 0.25
C ARG A 259 29.20 -3.55 1.75
N GLY A 260 30.31 -3.34 2.46
CA GLY A 260 30.31 -3.12 3.90
C GLY A 260 29.91 -4.37 4.70
N GLU A 261 30.02 -4.27 6.01
CA GLU A 261 29.51 -5.28 6.93
C GLU A 261 28.01 -5.52 6.72
N PRO A 262 27.51 -6.75 6.94
CA PRO A 262 26.09 -7.04 6.94
C PRO A 262 25.38 -6.03 7.82
N THR A 263 24.57 -5.16 7.24
CA THR A 263 23.80 -4.25 8.05
C THR A 263 22.70 -5.08 8.70
N THR A 264 22.78 -5.26 10.03
CA THR A 264 21.70 -5.85 10.83
C THR A 264 20.44 -4.97 10.81
N ARG A 265 20.50 -3.81 10.16
CA ARG A 265 19.42 -2.86 10.07
C ARG A 265 18.89 -2.81 8.64
N PRO A 266 17.59 -3.10 8.46
CA PRO A 266 16.92 -2.91 7.18
C PRO A 266 17.05 -1.43 6.75
N ALA A 267 17.20 -1.22 5.46
CA ALA A 267 17.30 0.13 4.88
C ALA A 267 16.30 0.26 3.73
N ILE A 268 15.90 1.47 3.41
CA ILE A 268 15.02 1.76 2.27
C ILE A 268 15.76 1.56 0.95
N SER A 269 15.02 1.35 -0.12
CA SER A 269 15.51 1.24 -1.48
C SER A 269 14.62 2.00 -2.48
N ASP A 270 14.79 1.78 -3.75
CA ASP A 270 14.27 2.51 -4.91
C ASP A 270 12.75 2.38 -5.17
N VAL A 271 11.99 1.76 -4.29
CA VAL A 271 10.52 1.77 -4.32
C VAL A 271 10.03 2.48 -3.08
N ILE A 272 9.34 3.57 -3.26
CA ILE A 272 8.83 4.44 -2.19
C ILE A 272 7.31 4.57 -2.35
N ASP A 273 6.56 4.05 -1.40
CA ASP A 273 5.12 4.24 -1.30
C ASP A 273 4.78 5.06 -0.06
N LEU A 274 4.29 6.28 -0.28
CA LEU A 274 4.01 7.27 0.76
C LEU A 274 2.53 7.31 1.08
N MET A 275 2.19 7.30 2.37
CA MET A 275 0.84 7.52 2.84
C MET A 275 0.81 8.33 4.14
N TRP A 276 -0.38 8.76 4.53
CA TRP A 276 -0.69 9.29 5.86
C TRP A 276 -1.39 8.23 6.71
N ASP A 277 -0.88 8.03 7.92
CA ASP A 277 -1.51 7.20 8.94
C ASP A 277 -2.37 8.08 9.86
N PRO A 278 -3.71 8.03 9.75
CA PRO A 278 -4.59 8.89 10.54
C PRO A 278 -4.67 8.47 12.01
N GLY A 279 -4.36 7.23 12.35
CA GLY A 279 -4.37 6.73 13.72
C GLY A 279 -3.17 7.21 14.53
N LEU A 280 -2.02 7.29 13.90
CA LEU A 280 -0.77 7.76 14.52
C LEU A 280 -0.47 9.23 14.22
N GLU A 281 -1.20 9.86 13.29
CA GLU A 281 -0.91 11.19 12.77
C GLU A 281 0.55 11.30 12.28
N ARG A 282 0.91 10.39 11.33
CA ARG A 282 2.26 10.24 10.79
C ARG A 282 2.24 10.13 9.28
N PHE A 283 3.27 10.69 8.65
CA PHE A 283 3.69 10.29 7.33
C PHE A 283 4.36 8.93 7.44
N VAL A 284 3.99 8.01 6.57
CA VAL A 284 4.52 6.64 6.55
C VAL A 284 5.01 6.32 5.15
N ILE A 285 6.19 5.73 5.08
CA ILE A 285 6.73 5.16 3.85
C ILE A 285 6.82 3.65 4.02
N TYR A 286 6.28 2.94 3.03
CA TYR A 286 6.54 1.54 2.78
C TYR A 286 7.54 1.47 1.62
N SER A 287 8.69 0.85 1.86
CA SER A 287 9.76 0.82 0.86
C SER A 287 10.30 -0.58 0.68
N LYS A 288 10.74 -0.85 -0.53
CA LYS A 288 11.53 -2.04 -0.81
C LYS A 288 12.80 -2.06 0.05
N THR A 289 13.15 -3.23 0.50
CA THR A 289 14.46 -3.56 1.07
C THR A 289 14.94 -4.89 0.53
N TRP A 290 16.15 -5.26 0.90
CA TRP A 290 16.70 -6.57 0.63
C TRP A 290 16.96 -7.31 1.94
N ILE A 291 16.71 -8.61 1.94
CA ILE A 291 17.10 -9.51 3.03
C ILE A 291 18.15 -10.48 2.53
N ASP A 292 18.99 -10.91 3.46
CA ASP A 292 20.04 -11.90 3.18
C ASP A 292 19.47 -13.32 3.41
N ALA A 293 20.03 -14.30 2.73
CA ALA A 293 19.65 -15.70 2.89
C ALA A 293 20.19 -16.26 4.21
N PRO A 294 19.58 -17.33 4.76
CA PRO A 294 20.05 -17.99 5.98
C PRO A 294 21.49 -18.54 5.87
N ASP A 295 21.96 -18.82 4.65
CA ASP A 295 23.33 -19.28 4.37
C ASP A 295 24.34 -18.12 4.24
N GLY A 296 23.93 -16.87 4.47
CA GLY A 296 24.76 -15.69 4.42
C GLY A 296 24.87 -15.03 3.03
N ARG A 297 24.22 -15.56 2.01
CA ARG A 297 24.19 -14.90 0.68
C ARG A 297 23.46 -13.56 0.79
N ARG A 298 24.12 -12.50 0.32
CA ARG A 298 23.60 -11.14 0.38
C ARG A 298 22.55 -10.90 -0.69
N PHE A 299 21.57 -10.04 -0.41
CA PHE A 299 20.52 -9.62 -1.36
C PHE A 299 19.69 -10.79 -1.89
N TRP A 300 19.34 -11.71 -1.05
CA TRP A 300 18.64 -12.93 -1.44
C TRP A 300 17.24 -12.65 -1.98
N LYS A 301 16.43 -11.91 -1.22
CA LYS A 301 15.04 -11.57 -1.63
C LYS A 301 14.71 -10.12 -1.31
N ARG A 302 13.83 -9.54 -2.09
CA ARG A 302 13.18 -8.25 -1.78
C ARG A 302 12.13 -8.46 -0.72
N ALA A 303 12.03 -7.51 0.19
CA ALA A 303 11.07 -7.46 1.30
C ALA A 303 10.62 -6.01 1.50
N ILE A 304 9.71 -5.75 2.44
CA ILE A 304 9.19 -4.41 2.69
C ILE A 304 9.56 -3.95 4.09
N VAL A 305 10.07 -2.73 4.16
CA VAL A 305 10.27 -1.97 5.40
C VAL A 305 9.26 -0.85 5.51
N ARG A 306 9.01 -0.44 6.76
CA ARG A 306 8.19 0.72 7.12
C ARG A 306 9.03 1.72 7.91
N THR A 307 8.92 2.99 7.57
CA THR A 307 9.46 4.12 8.34
C THR A 307 8.40 5.20 8.46
N GLU A 308 8.50 6.03 9.50
CA GLU A 308 7.50 7.05 9.78
C GLU A 308 8.11 8.38 10.20
N SER A 309 7.38 9.47 9.98
CA SER A 309 7.79 10.83 10.34
C SER A 309 6.60 11.68 10.77
N LYS A 310 6.83 12.60 11.72
CA LYS A 310 5.86 13.65 12.11
C LYS A 310 5.92 14.88 11.22
N ASP A 311 7.09 15.20 10.72
CA ASP A 311 7.41 16.49 10.09
C ASP A 311 7.87 16.34 8.62
N PHE A 312 7.88 15.09 8.11
CA PHE A 312 8.37 14.74 6.78
C PHE A 312 9.88 14.91 6.58
N ILE A 313 10.63 15.21 7.64
CA ILE A 313 12.08 15.44 7.63
C ILE A 313 12.81 14.44 8.51
N GLN A 314 12.33 14.23 9.73
CA GLN A 314 12.91 13.26 10.65
C GLN A 314 12.16 11.95 10.56
N TRP A 315 12.82 10.93 10.02
CA TRP A 315 12.26 9.60 9.80
C TRP A 315 12.82 8.62 10.81
N SER A 316 11.96 7.71 11.24
CA SER A 316 12.35 6.61 12.13
C SER A 316 13.29 5.62 11.42
N VAL A 317 14.01 4.81 12.19
CA VAL A 317 14.77 3.68 11.63
C VAL A 317 13.77 2.73 10.96
N PRO A 318 14.02 2.33 9.69
CA PRO A 318 13.12 1.42 8.98
C PRO A 318 12.98 0.08 9.69
N GLN A 319 11.75 -0.41 9.78
CA GLN A 319 11.40 -1.71 10.37
C GLN A 319 10.96 -2.68 9.27
N LEU A 320 11.49 -3.90 9.30
CA LEU A 320 11.08 -4.97 8.40
C LEU A 320 9.68 -5.46 8.79
N ILE A 321 8.72 -5.42 7.87
CA ILE A 321 7.32 -5.70 8.16
C ILE A 321 6.67 -6.76 7.27
N MET A 322 7.16 -6.94 6.03
CA MET A 322 6.69 -7.99 5.14
C MET A 322 7.89 -8.70 4.54
N VAL A 323 7.98 -9.99 4.78
CA VAL A 323 9.04 -10.86 4.28
C VAL A 323 8.38 -11.96 3.44
N PRO A 324 8.92 -12.28 2.24
CA PRO A 324 8.50 -13.46 1.52
C PRO A 324 8.76 -14.72 2.36
N ASP A 325 7.78 -15.60 2.42
CA ASP A 325 7.88 -16.90 3.10
C ASP A 325 7.93 -18.05 2.07
N ASP A 326 7.87 -19.29 2.55
CA ASP A 326 8.00 -20.48 1.71
C ASP A 326 6.80 -20.68 0.75
N ASP A 327 5.65 -20.07 1.05
CA ASP A 327 4.46 -20.09 0.18
C ASP A 327 4.55 -19.01 -0.93
N ASP A 328 5.53 -18.13 -0.88
CA ASP A 328 5.73 -17.12 -1.92
C ASP A 328 6.60 -17.67 -3.06
N PRO A 329 6.12 -17.63 -4.31
CA PRO A 329 6.89 -18.10 -5.46
C PRO A 329 8.14 -17.25 -5.74
N GLY A 330 8.22 -16.05 -5.16
CA GLY A 330 9.29 -15.10 -5.43
C GLY A 330 9.53 -14.12 -4.31
N GLN A 331 9.45 -12.85 -4.63
CA GLN A 331 9.86 -11.71 -3.80
C GLN A 331 8.70 -10.72 -3.67
N ILE A 332 8.74 -9.86 -2.64
CA ILE A 332 7.82 -8.71 -2.53
C ILE A 332 8.58 -7.48 -2.98
N HIS A 333 8.26 -6.98 -4.17
CA HIS A 333 8.96 -5.85 -4.79
C HIS A 333 8.55 -4.49 -4.21
N GLY A 334 7.27 -4.31 -3.93
CA GLY A 334 6.69 -3.10 -3.38
C GLY A 334 5.39 -3.38 -2.67
N ALA A 335 4.91 -2.43 -1.89
CA ALA A 335 3.61 -2.51 -1.22
C ALA A 335 2.98 -1.12 -1.17
N SER A 336 2.03 -0.88 -2.05
CA SER A 336 1.26 0.36 -2.08
C SER A 336 0.15 0.30 -1.05
N VAL A 337 0.33 1.03 0.05
CA VAL A 337 -0.56 0.97 1.22
C VAL A 337 -1.45 2.20 1.28
N PHE A 338 -2.74 1.98 1.54
CA PHE A 338 -3.72 3.04 1.78
C PHE A 338 -4.63 2.68 2.96
N TYR A 339 -5.17 3.70 3.61
CA TYR A 339 -6.08 3.54 4.74
C TYR A 339 -7.53 3.77 4.31
N LEU A 340 -8.40 2.81 4.63
CA LEU A 340 -9.81 2.87 4.29
C LEU A 340 -10.68 2.27 5.41
N HIS A 341 -11.63 3.04 5.94
CA HIS A 341 -12.61 2.59 6.93
C HIS A 341 -12.01 1.85 8.14
N GLY A 342 -10.93 2.39 8.71
CA GLY A 342 -10.29 1.77 9.88
C GLY A 342 -9.41 0.55 9.55
N THR A 343 -9.04 0.38 8.29
CA THR A 343 -8.23 -0.74 7.81
C THR A 343 -7.13 -0.24 6.89
N PHE A 344 -5.91 -0.70 7.09
CA PHE A 344 -4.84 -0.56 6.11
C PHE A 344 -4.99 -1.68 5.09
N LEU A 345 -4.98 -1.32 3.81
CA LEU A 345 -4.98 -2.23 2.68
C LEU A 345 -3.68 -2.05 1.91
N ALA A 346 -3.08 -3.14 1.47
CA ALA A 346 -1.85 -3.14 0.69
C ALA A 346 -2.07 -3.82 -0.67
N LEU A 347 -1.61 -3.18 -1.73
CA LEU A 347 -1.40 -3.81 -3.03
C LEU A 347 0.07 -4.23 -3.09
N MET A 348 0.34 -5.49 -2.75
CA MET A 348 1.69 -6.05 -2.70
C MET A 348 2.10 -6.53 -4.08
N GLN A 349 3.19 -5.98 -4.61
CA GLN A 349 3.79 -6.35 -5.90
C GLN A 349 4.57 -7.65 -5.72
N ARG A 350 3.98 -8.77 -6.13
CA ARG A 350 4.60 -10.10 -6.01
C ARG A 350 5.43 -10.40 -7.24
N LEU A 351 6.73 -10.18 -7.16
CA LEU A 351 7.66 -10.46 -8.24
C LEU A 351 8.05 -11.94 -8.23
N ASP A 352 7.66 -12.66 -9.27
CA ASP A 352 8.04 -14.05 -9.47
C ASP A 352 9.44 -14.15 -10.05
N PHE A 353 10.44 -14.01 -9.20
CA PHE A 353 11.86 -14.11 -9.58
C PHE A 353 12.58 -15.28 -8.91
N GLY A 354 11.88 -16.09 -8.14
CA GLY A 354 12.39 -17.34 -7.54
C GLY A 354 13.60 -17.22 -6.62
N GLY A 355 14.17 -16.03 -6.44
CA GLY A 355 15.48 -15.80 -5.85
C GLY A 355 16.57 -15.76 -6.94
N PHE A 356 17.83 -15.47 -6.56
CA PHE A 356 18.94 -15.37 -7.51
C PHE A 356 19.28 -16.68 -8.23
N ASP A 357 18.88 -17.82 -7.69
CA ASP A 357 19.22 -19.15 -8.18
C ASP A 357 18.11 -19.81 -8.99
N ARG A 358 16.94 -19.19 -9.07
CA ARG A 358 15.78 -19.75 -9.76
C ARG A 358 15.28 -18.76 -10.80
N GLY A 359 15.35 -19.12 -12.06
CA GLY A 359 14.70 -18.36 -13.11
C GLY A 359 13.19 -18.34 -12.86
N GLY A 360 12.63 -17.17 -12.61
CA GLY A 360 11.19 -16.94 -12.57
C GLY A 360 10.72 -16.31 -13.88
N SER A 361 9.41 -16.20 -14.03
CA SER A 361 8.79 -15.53 -15.20
C SER A 361 9.11 -14.03 -15.25
N GLY A 362 9.48 -13.44 -14.11
CA GLY A 362 9.59 -11.99 -13.94
C GLY A 362 8.23 -11.28 -13.88
N ASN A 363 7.13 -12.01 -13.80
CA ASN A 363 5.80 -11.43 -13.66
C ASN A 363 5.61 -10.80 -12.28
N MET A 364 4.92 -9.67 -12.26
CA MET A 364 4.69 -8.90 -11.03
C MET A 364 3.22 -8.45 -10.91
N PRO A 365 2.29 -9.35 -10.58
CA PRO A 365 0.92 -9.01 -10.24
C PRO A 365 0.82 -8.34 -8.86
N ALA A 366 -0.36 -7.82 -8.51
CA ALA A 366 -0.65 -7.26 -7.21
C ALA A 366 -1.58 -8.16 -6.37
N GLU A 367 -1.14 -8.49 -5.15
CA GLU A 367 -1.89 -9.21 -4.12
C GLU A 367 -2.53 -8.22 -3.14
N LEU A 368 -3.70 -8.53 -2.59
CA LEU A 368 -4.35 -7.73 -1.54
C LEU A 368 -3.97 -8.26 -0.16
N GLY A 369 -3.34 -7.40 0.65
CA GLY A 369 -3.12 -7.59 2.07
C GLY A 369 -3.97 -6.65 2.91
N SER A 370 -4.19 -7.00 4.18
CA SER A 370 -4.88 -6.15 5.16
C SER A 370 -4.14 -6.10 6.49
N SER A 371 -4.27 -4.96 7.19
CA SER A 371 -3.70 -4.75 8.52
C SER A 371 -4.58 -3.81 9.34
N ARG A 372 -4.47 -3.88 10.69
CA ARG A 372 -5.16 -2.95 11.60
C ARG A 372 -4.24 -1.87 12.17
N ASP A 373 -2.94 -2.07 12.06
CA ASP A 373 -1.91 -1.16 12.59
C ASP A 373 -0.86 -0.73 11.55
N GLY A 374 -0.97 -1.22 10.30
CA GLY A 374 0.00 -0.95 9.25
C GLY A 374 1.36 -1.65 9.43
N VAL A 375 1.49 -2.54 10.42
CA VAL A 375 2.71 -3.28 10.77
C VAL A 375 2.51 -4.79 10.65
N HIS A 376 1.42 -5.32 11.23
CA HIS A 376 1.09 -6.74 11.18
C HIS A 376 0.10 -7.01 10.05
N TRP A 377 0.54 -7.76 9.06
CA TRP A 377 -0.19 -7.95 7.81
C TRP A 377 -0.78 -9.35 7.69
N GLN A 378 -2.03 -9.42 7.22
CA GLN A 378 -2.71 -10.64 6.85
C GLN A 378 -2.80 -10.72 5.31
N ARG A 379 -2.55 -11.90 4.76
CA ARG A 379 -2.53 -12.21 3.32
C ARG A 379 -3.45 -13.40 3.01
N PRO A 380 -4.78 -13.23 3.17
CA PRO A 380 -5.72 -14.37 3.10
C PRO A 380 -6.02 -14.86 1.67
N PHE A 381 -5.52 -14.17 0.64
CA PHE A 381 -5.84 -14.45 -0.77
C PHE A 381 -4.59 -14.71 -1.62
N ARG A 382 -3.57 -15.35 -1.08
CA ARG A 382 -2.27 -15.58 -1.76
C ARG A 382 -2.37 -16.28 -3.11
N GLU A 383 -3.35 -17.18 -3.27
CA GLU A 383 -3.57 -17.94 -4.50
C GLU A 383 -4.29 -17.14 -5.58
N ARG A 384 -4.87 -16.00 -5.23
CA ARG A 384 -5.66 -15.19 -6.16
C ARG A 384 -5.24 -13.73 -6.10
N MET A 385 -4.56 -13.30 -7.14
CA MET A 385 -4.13 -11.89 -7.23
C MET A 385 -5.33 -10.95 -7.29
N PHE A 386 -5.24 -9.82 -6.58
CA PHE A 386 -6.22 -8.74 -6.65
C PHE A 386 -6.23 -8.10 -8.04
N LEU A 387 -5.03 -7.79 -8.55
CA LEU A 387 -4.82 -7.34 -9.91
C LEU A 387 -3.77 -8.26 -10.57
N PRO A 388 -4.21 -9.30 -11.32
CA PRO A 388 -3.28 -10.15 -12.05
C PRO A 388 -2.68 -9.39 -13.23
N VAL A 389 -1.52 -9.80 -13.74
CA VAL A 389 -1.02 -9.39 -15.06
C VAL A 389 -1.91 -9.99 -16.15
N THR A 390 -1.97 -9.38 -17.34
CA THR A 390 -2.79 -9.94 -18.43
C THR A 390 -2.16 -11.20 -19.02
N GLY A 391 -0.83 -11.28 -19.03
CA GLY A 391 -0.11 -12.39 -19.66
C GLY A 391 -0.27 -12.44 -21.18
N GLU A 392 -0.88 -11.45 -21.78
CA GLU A 392 -1.14 -11.35 -23.21
C GLU A 392 -0.02 -10.55 -23.89
N GLY A 393 0.94 -11.26 -24.45
CA GLY A 393 2.06 -10.85 -25.31
C GLY A 393 2.39 -9.36 -25.35
N ASP A 394 1.81 -8.63 -26.26
CA ASP A 394 2.13 -7.21 -26.52
C ASP A 394 1.34 -6.20 -25.64
N SER A 395 0.55 -6.66 -24.67
CA SER A 395 -0.15 -5.75 -23.77
C SER A 395 0.84 -5.02 -22.86
N PHE A 396 0.68 -3.70 -22.70
CA PHE A 396 1.54 -2.89 -21.82
C PHE A 396 1.61 -3.43 -20.38
N ASP A 397 0.61 -4.18 -19.92
CA ASP A 397 0.50 -4.75 -18.58
C ASP A 397 0.53 -6.29 -18.56
N ALA A 398 1.22 -6.88 -19.55
CA ALA A 398 1.35 -8.32 -19.66
C ALA A 398 2.22 -8.93 -18.56
N GLY A 399 3.23 -8.22 -18.06
CA GLY A 399 4.23 -8.77 -17.15
C GLY A 399 4.34 -8.09 -15.78
N CYS A 400 4.43 -6.78 -15.71
CA CYS A 400 4.73 -6.08 -14.46
C CYS A 400 3.76 -4.95 -14.18
N LEU A 401 3.31 -4.85 -12.91
CA LEU A 401 2.44 -3.78 -12.43
C LEU A 401 3.12 -3.02 -11.29
N TRP A 402 3.28 -1.69 -11.46
CA TRP A 402 3.70 -0.75 -10.42
C TRP A 402 2.46 -0.06 -9.88
N THR A 403 1.98 -0.53 -8.73
CA THR A 403 0.79 -0.01 -8.08
C THR A 403 1.05 1.35 -7.42
N SER A 404 0.00 2.08 -7.08
CA SER A 404 0.06 3.37 -6.40
C SER A 404 -0.65 3.30 -5.06
N SER A 405 -0.11 3.98 -4.05
CA SER A 405 -0.71 4.11 -2.71
C SER A 405 -1.89 5.09 -2.67
N THR A 406 -2.28 5.65 -3.81
CA THR A 406 -3.32 6.67 -3.92
C THR A 406 -4.50 6.23 -4.78
N PRO A 407 -5.28 5.21 -4.38
CA PRO A 407 -6.51 4.88 -5.09
C PRO A 407 -7.48 6.06 -5.04
N ILE A 408 -8.23 6.28 -6.11
CA ILE A 408 -9.23 7.35 -6.17
C ILE A 408 -10.60 6.77 -5.85
N HIS A 409 -11.13 7.17 -4.71
CA HIS A 409 -12.46 6.74 -4.25
C HIS A 409 -13.54 7.69 -4.79
N LEU A 410 -14.41 7.19 -5.66
CA LEU A 410 -15.57 7.88 -6.20
C LEU A 410 -16.86 7.38 -5.50
N PRO A 411 -18.01 8.03 -5.70
CA PRO A 411 -19.25 7.60 -5.04
C PRO A 411 -19.64 6.15 -5.30
N GLU A 412 -19.39 5.63 -6.51
CA GLU A 412 -19.83 4.30 -6.93
C GLU A 412 -18.68 3.31 -7.14
N GLU A 413 -17.45 3.81 -7.32
CA GLU A 413 -16.28 2.98 -7.64
C GLU A 413 -15.01 3.48 -6.96
N THR A 414 -14.05 2.60 -6.83
CA THR A 414 -12.65 2.91 -6.53
C THR A 414 -11.81 2.63 -7.76
N ARG A 415 -10.97 3.59 -8.16
CA ARG A 415 -10.00 3.47 -9.25
C ARG A 415 -8.62 3.21 -8.72
N PHE A 416 -7.99 2.14 -9.20
CA PHE A 416 -6.62 1.76 -8.91
C PHE A 416 -5.78 2.03 -10.16
N TYR A 417 -5.02 3.12 -10.13
CA TYR A 417 -4.08 3.43 -11.20
C TYR A 417 -2.77 2.68 -10.98
N TYR A 418 -2.13 2.28 -12.05
CA TYR A 418 -0.86 1.56 -12.02
C TYR A 418 -0.05 1.86 -13.28
N GLY A 419 1.29 1.98 -13.12
CA GLY A 419 2.21 1.88 -14.24
C GLY A 419 2.42 0.41 -14.59
N ALA A 420 2.79 0.13 -15.83
CA ALA A 420 2.98 -1.27 -16.23
C ALA A 420 3.97 -1.42 -17.39
N TYR A 421 4.59 -2.61 -17.43
CA TYR A 421 5.52 -3.05 -18.46
C TYR A 421 5.11 -4.43 -18.97
N PRO A 422 5.39 -4.75 -20.24
CA PRO A 422 5.11 -6.06 -20.82
C PRO A 422 5.84 -7.21 -20.10
N GLY A 423 7.00 -6.95 -19.50
CA GLY A 423 7.76 -7.92 -18.71
C GLY A 423 8.90 -7.27 -17.92
N TRP A 424 9.48 -8.04 -16.98
CA TRP A 424 10.61 -7.55 -16.18
C TRP A 424 11.87 -7.29 -17.02
N ASN A 425 12.08 -8.13 -18.04
CA ASN A 425 13.22 -8.03 -18.95
C ASN A 425 12.82 -7.41 -20.30
N SER A 426 11.75 -6.60 -20.31
CA SER A 426 11.26 -5.91 -21.49
C SER A 426 12.35 -5.04 -22.11
N ASP A 427 12.41 -5.05 -23.41
CA ASP A 427 13.17 -4.08 -24.18
C ASP A 427 12.39 -2.77 -24.23
N LEU A 428 12.62 -1.93 -23.22
CA LEU A 428 11.87 -0.70 -23.02
C LEU A 428 11.99 0.32 -24.19
N GLU A 429 12.94 0.11 -25.11
CA GLU A 429 13.09 0.94 -26.31
C GLU A 429 12.16 0.48 -27.44
N ASN A 430 11.76 -0.79 -27.43
CA ASN A 430 10.94 -1.41 -28.49
C ASN A 430 9.57 -1.90 -28.01
N GLU A 431 9.33 -1.91 -26.71
CA GLU A 431 8.08 -2.37 -26.11
C GLU A 431 7.34 -1.23 -25.40
N SER A 432 6.04 -1.11 -25.60
CA SER A 432 5.24 -0.05 -25.01
C SER A 432 5.04 -0.27 -23.53
N THR A 433 5.40 0.71 -22.72
CA THR A 433 5.00 0.84 -21.33
C THR A 433 3.75 1.71 -21.21
N GLY A 434 3.23 1.94 -20.05
CA GLY A 434 2.06 2.81 -19.91
C GLY A 434 1.53 2.90 -18.50
N ILE A 435 0.57 3.78 -18.33
CA ILE A 435 -0.21 3.88 -17.11
C ILE A 435 -1.68 3.58 -17.43
N GLY A 436 -2.23 2.62 -16.73
CA GLY A 436 -3.63 2.24 -16.81
C GLY A 436 -4.32 2.34 -15.46
N PHE A 437 -5.58 1.96 -15.42
CA PHE A 437 -6.31 1.75 -14.17
C PHE A 437 -7.33 0.63 -14.27
N ALA A 438 -7.67 0.10 -13.09
CA ALA A 438 -8.75 -0.84 -12.93
C ALA A 438 -9.77 -0.30 -11.91
N THR A 439 -11.04 -0.68 -12.07
CA THR A 439 -12.14 -0.21 -11.23
C THR A 439 -12.72 -1.34 -10.42
N LEU A 440 -13.06 -1.03 -9.18
CA LEU A 440 -13.83 -1.89 -8.30
C LEU A 440 -15.07 -1.13 -7.83
N GLN A 441 -16.24 -1.76 -7.81
CA GLN A 441 -17.38 -1.14 -7.16
C GLN A 441 -17.03 -0.78 -5.71
N ARG A 442 -17.49 0.38 -5.26
CA ARG A 442 -17.08 0.93 -3.98
C ARG A 442 -17.22 -0.05 -2.84
N ASP A 443 -16.16 -0.20 -2.05
CA ASP A 443 -16.06 -1.05 -0.85
C ASP A 443 -16.25 -2.57 -1.10
N ARG A 444 -16.21 -3.03 -2.35
CA ARG A 444 -16.40 -4.44 -2.72
C ARG A 444 -15.08 -5.20 -2.88
N PHE A 445 -14.15 -5.03 -1.97
CA PHE A 445 -12.87 -5.76 -2.01
C PHE A 445 -13.05 -7.27 -1.85
N VAL A 446 -13.94 -7.66 -0.95
CA VAL A 446 -14.16 -9.05 -0.59
C VAL A 446 -15.65 -9.26 -0.34
N ALA A 447 -16.19 -10.37 -0.86
CA ALA A 447 -17.53 -10.84 -0.55
C ALA A 447 -17.49 -11.89 0.56
N ILE A 448 -18.42 -11.80 1.50
CA ILE A 448 -18.87 -12.96 2.27
C ILE A 448 -20.09 -13.52 1.55
N GLU A 449 -20.02 -14.78 1.13
CA GLU A 449 -21.11 -15.45 0.45
C GLU A 449 -21.34 -16.86 1.03
N PRO A 450 -22.52 -17.45 0.85
CA PRO A 450 -22.79 -18.84 1.23
C PRO A 450 -21.85 -19.80 0.50
N GLN A 451 -21.41 -20.87 1.18
CA GLN A 451 -20.75 -22.01 0.54
C GLN A 451 -21.71 -22.73 -0.41
N ASP A 452 -22.94 -22.94 0.07
CA ASP A 452 -24.02 -23.51 -0.73
C ASP A 452 -25.10 -22.45 -1.01
N ARG A 453 -26.15 -22.40 -0.22
CA ARG A 453 -27.29 -21.51 -0.40
C ARG A 453 -27.46 -20.54 0.78
N ILE A 454 -27.30 -21.05 2.00
CA ILE A 454 -27.61 -20.34 3.24
C ILE A 454 -26.35 -20.15 4.07
N ALA A 455 -26.18 -18.96 4.59
CA ALA A 455 -25.07 -18.63 5.47
C ALA A 455 -25.45 -17.55 6.48
N GLN A 456 -24.62 -17.41 7.49
CA GLN A 456 -24.71 -16.27 8.43
C GLN A 456 -23.34 -15.79 8.88
N VAL A 457 -23.25 -14.48 9.15
CA VAL A 457 -22.11 -13.85 9.81
C VAL A 457 -22.61 -13.04 10.99
N THR A 458 -21.98 -13.20 12.14
CA THR A 458 -22.27 -12.44 13.36
C THR A 458 -21.05 -11.61 13.71
N LEU A 459 -21.26 -10.30 13.90
CA LEU A 459 -20.21 -9.36 14.26
C LEU A 459 -20.00 -9.33 15.77
N LYS A 460 -18.80 -9.01 16.21
CA LYS A 460 -18.48 -8.63 17.59
C LYS A 460 -19.36 -7.44 17.98
N PRO A 461 -19.65 -7.25 19.27
CA PRO A 461 -20.48 -6.13 19.71
C PRO A 461 -19.91 -4.77 19.26
N ILE A 462 -20.72 -4.00 18.54
CA ILE A 462 -20.42 -2.64 18.08
C ILE A 462 -21.37 -1.62 18.70
N GLU A 463 -20.94 -0.37 18.87
CA GLU A 463 -21.78 0.71 19.40
C GLU A 463 -22.81 1.13 18.37
N LEU A 464 -24.10 0.97 18.69
CA LEU A 464 -25.23 1.31 17.83
C LEU A 464 -26.18 2.36 18.44
N GLY A 465 -25.93 2.82 19.66
CA GLY A 465 -26.87 3.68 20.40
C GLY A 465 -27.18 5.02 19.75
N ASN A 466 -26.30 5.54 18.90
CA ASN A 466 -26.49 6.82 18.20
C ASN A 466 -26.57 6.66 16.68
N VAL A 467 -26.75 5.44 16.21
CA VAL A 467 -26.85 5.13 14.78
C VAL A 467 -28.27 5.41 14.28
N LYS A 468 -28.38 6.30 13.31
CA LYS A 468 -29.68 6.66 12.68
C LYS A 468 -30.07 5.66 11.59
N ARG A 469 -29.08 5.14 10.85
CA ARG A 469 -29.31 4.25 9.73
C ARG A 469 -28.20 3.19 9.63
N LEU A 470 -28.62 1.95 9.35
CA LEU A 470 -27.73 0.88 8.92
C LEU A 470 -27.95 0.62 7.45
N THR A 471 -26.86 0.48 6.71
CA THR A 471 -26.90 0.07 5.29
C THR A 471 -25.95 -1.09 5.04
N LEU A 472 -26.30 -1.93 4.07
CA LEU A 472 -25.45 -2.99 3.56
C LEU A 472 -25.07 -2.72 2.11
N ASN A 473 -23.80 -2.89 1.82
CA ASN A 473 -23.33 -3.10 0.45
C ASN A 473 -23.44 -4.60 0.17
N ALA A 474 -24.41 -4.99 -0.65
CA ALA A 474 -24.74 -6.38 -0.87
C ALA A 474 -25.30 -6.61 -2.28
N ASP A 475 -25.03 -7.78 -2.84
CA ASP A 475 -25.69 -8.30 -4.02
C ASP A 475 -26.61 -9.46 -3.61
N ALA A 476 -27.90 -9.17 -3.59
CA ALA A 476 -28.98 -10.10 -3.29
C ALA A 476 -29.92 -10.29 -4.50
N ALA A 477 -29.41 -10.10 -5.73
CA ALA A 477 -30.20 -10.25 -6.94
C ALA A 477 -30.72 -11.68 -7.15
N ALA A 478 -29.97 -12.67 -6.64
CA ALA A 478 -30.36 -14.09 -6.73
C ALA A 478 -31.07 -14.62 -5.48
N GLY A 479 -31.32 -13.76 -4.48
CA GLY A 479 -31.87 -14.20 -3.21
C GLY A 479 -32.28 -13.09 -2.25
N GLU A 480 -31.94 -13.24 -0.97
CA GLU A 480 -32.26 -12.24 0.05
C GLU A 480 -31.21 -12.14 1.15
N VAL A 481 -31.14 -10.96 1.78
CA VAL A 481 -30.41 -10.72 3.03
C VAL A 481 -31.38 -10.27 4.12
N ARG A 482 -31.21 -10.80 5.33
CA ARG A 482 -31.94 -10.37 6.53
C ARG A 482 -30.95 -10.06 7.65
N VAL A 483 -31.31 -9.09 8.51
CA VAL A 483 -30.47 -8.65 9.62
C VAL A 483 -31.21 -8.76 10.92
N GLU A 484 -30.56 -9.32 11.95
CA GLU A 484 -31.07 -9.28 13.32
C GLU A 484 -30.05 -8.64 14.27
N LEU A 485 -30.55 -8.05 15.33
CA LEU A 485 -29.74 -7.52 16.42
C LEU A 485 -29.81 -8.44 17.63
N LEU A 486 -28.66 -8.62 18.26
CA LEU A 486 -28.49 -9.32 19.51
C LEU A 486 -27.89 -8.35 20.53
N THR A 487 -28.17 -8.54 21.82
CA THR A 487 -27.44 -7.82 22.88
C THR A 487 -25.93 -8.17 22.81
N ALA A 488 -25.11 -7.46 23.56
CA ALA A 488 -23.67 -7.77 23.61
C ALA A 488 -23.39 -9.20 24.07
N GLU A 489 -24.28 -9.78 24.90
CA GLU A 489 -24.24 -11.14 25.44
C GLU A 489 -24.79 -12.20 24.47
N GLY A 490 -25.40 -11.77 23.33
CA GLY A 490 -25.90 -12.67 22.31
C GLY A 490 -27.39 -13.00 22.36
N TYR A 491 -28.18 -12.32 23.22
CA TYR A 491 -29.63 -12.50 23.28
C TYR A 491 -30.35 -11.69 22.19
N ARG A 492 -31.42 -12.24 21.63
CA ARG A 492 -32.22 -11.57 20.59
C ARG A 492 -32.92 -10.32 21.14
N VAL A 493 -32.76 -9.21 20.40
CA VAL A 493 -33.48 -7.96 20.72
C VAL A 493 -34.91 -8.03 20.15
N ALA A 494 -35.92 -7.83 21.00
CA ALA A 494 -37.31 -7.94 20.59
C ALA A 494 -37.68 -6.96 19.46
N ASN A 495 -38.34 -7.48 18.43
CA ASN A 495 -38.71 -6.81 17.18
C ASN A 495 -37.55 -6.43 16.25
N PHE A 496 -36.30 -6.78 16.57
CA PHE A 496 -35.13 -6.68 15.70
C PHE A 496 -34.61 -8.05 15.28
N THR A 497 -35.44 -9.09 15.34
CA THR A 497 -35.10 -10.44 14.97
C THR A 497 -35.14 -10.64 13.46
N ARG A 498 -34.61 -11.78 12.98
CA ARG A 498 -34.65 -12.19 11.57
C ARG A 498 -36.06 -12.10 10.97
N ASP A 499 -37.09 -12.57 11.68
CA ASP A 499 -38.49 -12.61 11.18
C ASP A 499 -39.12 -11.21 11.11
N HIS A 500 -38.64 -10.27 11.89
CA HIS A 500 -39.03 -8.87 11.82
C HIS A 500 -38.23 -8.08 10.79
N SER A 501 -37.07 -8.59 10.34
CA SER A 501 -36.26 -7.94 9.31
C SER A 501 -37.02 -7.91 7.99
N ILE A 502 -37.07 -6.77 7.34
CA ILE A 502 -37.54 -6.66 5.96
C ILE A 502 -36.44 -7.25 5.07
N ALA A 503 -36.82 -8.18 4.20
CA ALA A 503 -35.88 -8.82 3.27
C ALA A 503 -35.28 -7.78 2.32
N ILE A 504 -33.97 -7.83 2.18
CA ILE A 504 -33.20 -7.04 1.23
C ILE A 504 -33.01 -7.89 -0.01
N ALA A 505 -33.32 -7.35 -1.19
CA ALA A 505 -33.16 -8.00 -2.49
C ALA A 505 -32.55 -7.01 -3.51
N GLY A 506 -32.03 -7.54 -4.62
CA GLY A 506 -31.35 -6.77 -5.66
C GLY A 506 -29.89 -6.47 -5.32
N ASP A 507 -29.23 -5.72 -6.19
CA ASP A 507 -27.82 -5.29 -6.04
C ASP A 507 -27.75 -3.79 -5.71
N SER A 508 -27.11 -3.43 -4.60
CA SER A 508 -26.91 -2.04 -4.23
C SER A 508 -25.71 -1.85 -3.30
N LEU A 509 -25.06 -0.70 -3.43
CA LEU A 509 -23.98 -0.27 -2.52
C LEU A 509 -24.51 0.15 -1.14
N GLN A 510 -25.83 0.42 -1.00
CA GLN A 510 -26.42 1.03 0.21
C GLN A 510 -27.85 0.55 0.46
N HIS A 511 -28.07 -0.76 0.58
CA HIS A 511 -29.37 -1.28 0.98
C HIS A 511 -29.73 -0.84 2.40
N PRO A 512 -30.84 -0.13 2.63
CA PRO A 512 -31.24 0.23 3.99
C PRO A 512 -31.72 -1.01 4.76
N VAL A 513 -31.18 -1.22 5.95
CA VAL A 513 -31.66 -2.25 6.88
C VAL A 513 -32.88 -1.73 7.62
N LYS A 514 -34.00 -2.48 7.53
CA LYS A 514 -35.28 -2.11 8.14
C LYS A 514 -35.94 -3.29 8.84
N TRP A 515 -36.73 -2.99 9.87
CA TRP A 515 -37.58 -3.96 10.57
C TRP A 515 -39.05 -3.52 10.55
N LYS A 516 -39.97 -4.50 10.58
CA LYS A 516 -41.42 -4.26 10.42
C LYS A 516 -42.04 -3.34 11.47
N LYS A 517 -41.54 -3.38 12.72
CA LYS A 517 -42.15 -2.73 13.89
C LYS A 517 -41.28 -1.68 14.54
N LYS A 518 -39.97 -1.65 14.25
CA LYS A 518 -38.99 -0.81 14.93
C LYS A 518 -38.00 -0.21 13.93
N THR A 519 -37.43 0.92 14.31
CA THR A 519 -36.35 1.59 13.60
C THR A 519 -35.15 1.72 14.52
N MET A 520 -33.98 2.14 13.99
CA MET A 520 -32.79 2.39 14.80
C MET A 520 -33.05 3.40 15.95
N ALA A 521 -33.93 4.35 15.75
CA ALA A 521 -34.32 5.31 16.81
C ALA A 521 -35.03 4.66 18.03
N ASN A 522 -35.50 3.43 17.88
CA ASN A 522 -36.13 2.69 19.00
C ASN A 522 -35.13 1.78 19.73
N LEU A 523 -33.89 1.75 19.28
CA LEU A 523 -32.83 0.96 19.92
C LEU A 523 -32.25 1.74 21.09
N ALA A 524 -32.18 1.09 22.26
CA ALA A 524 -31.54 1.70 23.42
C ALA A 524 -30.06 1.96 23.16
N PRO A 525 -29.47 3.01 23.74
CA PRO A 525 -28.03 3.19 23.68
C PRO A 525 -27.26 1.97 24.17
N GLY A 526 -26.19 1.58 23.48
CA GLY A 526 -25.37 0.43 23.87
C GLY A 526 -24.73 -0.32 22.71
N ARG A 527 -24.02 -1.39 23.09
CA ARG A 527 -23.33 -2.27 22.15
C ARG A 527 -24.19 -3.47 21.78
N TYR A 528 -24.23 -3.78 20.51
CA TYR A 528 -25.02 -4.86 19.94
C TYR A 528 -24.20 -5.70 18.98
N GLN A 529 -24.48 -7.00 18.96
CA GLN A 529 -24.03 -7.88 17.89
C GLN A 529 -25.00 -7.75 16.72
N LEU A 530 -24.46 -7.69 15.53
CA LEU A 530 -25.21 -7.70 14.28
C LEU A 530 -25.05 -9.06 13.64
N ARG A 531 -26.17 -9.73 13.33
CA ARG A 531 -26.16 -10.99 12.60
C ARG A 531 -26.83 -10.81 11.25
N VAL A 532 -26.07 -11.10 10.20
CA VAL A 532 -26.53 -11.03 8.81
C VAL A 532 -26.76 -12.45 8.31
N HIS A 533 -27.97 -12.72 7.83
CA HIS A 533 -28.37 -13.97 7.21
C HIS A 533 -28.38 -13.80 5.70
N LEU A 534 -27.69 -14.67 5.02
CA LEU A 534 -27.53 -14.70 3.56
C LEU A 534 -28.26 -15.91 2.99
N ASN A 535 -29.07 -15.70 1.96
CA ASN A 535 -29.68 -16.75 1.15
C ASN A 535 -29.42 -16.41 -0.32
N ASN A 536 -28.53 -17.13 -1.00
CA ASN A 536 -28.06 -16.83 -2.35
C ASN A 536 -27.68 -15.35 -2.55
N ALA A 537 -26.94 -14.77 -1.62
CA ALA A 537 -26.60 -13.36 -1.61
C ALA A 537 -25.14 -13.15 -1.16
N LYS A 538 -24.54 -12.02 -1.55
CA LYS A 538 -23.18 -11.61 -1.21
C LYS A 538 -23.21 -10.36 -0.35
N LEU A 539 -22.41 -10.33 0.70
CA LEU A 539 -22.22 -9.18 1.57
C LEU A 539 -20.79 -8.65 1.41
N PHE A 540 -20.64 -7.35 1.12
CA PHE A 540 -19.33 -6.71 0.92
C PHE A 540 -18.95 -5.76 2.04
N ALA A 541 -19.88 -4.92 2.49
CA ALA A 541 -19.65 -3.97 3.57
C ALA A 541 -20.93 -3.67 4.35
N LEU A 542 -20.75 -3.13 5.55
CA LEU A 542 -21.81 -2.62 6.40
C LEU A 542 -21.45 -1.21 6.83
N THR A 543 -22.41 -0.26 6.74
CA THR A 543 -22.22 1.11 7.19
C THR A 543 -23.25 1.46 8.26
N ALA A 544 -22.76 1.98 9.39
CA ALA A 544 -23.56 2.56 10.47
C ALA A 544 -23.43 4.09 10.41
N GLU A 545 -24.53 4.78 10.08
CA GLU A 545 -24.59 6.24 9.93
C GLU A 545 -25.10 6.87 11.21
N ARG A 546 -24.38 7.86 11.75
CA ARG A 546 -24.69 8.59 12.99
C ARG A 546 -25.37 9.93 12.78
#